data_420eaaa740e3c1098c5bd987fc8789ca
#
_entry.id   420eaaa740e3c1098c5bd987fc8789ca
#
_cell.length_a   1.000
_cell.length_b   1.000
_cell.length_c   1.000
_cell.angle_alpha   90.00
_cell.angle_beta   90.00
_cell.angle_gamma   90.00
#
_symmetry.space_group_name_H-M   'P 1'
#
loop_
_entity.id
_entity.type
_entity.pdbx_description
1 polymer ?
#
loop_
_entity_poly.entity_id
_entity_poly.type
_entity_poly.pdbx_seq_one_letter_code
_entity_poly.pdbx_strand_id
1 'polypeptide(L)'
;MPVNRGHGGYDKWEDSQRQQALIEAQSKARIILDRNLATRTYFSKIMKPSIFTWSEPFRTEENSAPTWMSSNYTIHEIEKYFKSFDPSEYLINYPTASGRGSCSRIPITPQAADNKPPWDLKFFALNARSHENEADEYERAFLEQLGADKKLESESTVRKIGGKPYLVVLEKGEVMEASCLRCHSNPKDAPNGLTDYYGSEKGFNRKEGDVVGAFSLRLPLSEAFAAANIFSLKLSAILLIVLACLFTIQYWFYRRYLLKLLNVIQ
;
A
#
# COMPACT_ATOMS: atom_id res chain seq x y z
N MET A 1 -44.04 20.16 14.58
CA MET A 1 -42.72 20.26 15.23
C MET A 1 -42.21 18.87 15.60
N PRO A 2 -41.28 18.28 14.91
CA PRO A 2 -40.65 17.04 15.38
C PRO A 2 -39.44 17.37 16.27
N VAL A 3 -39.45 16.77 17.43
CA VAL A 3 -38.39 16.85 18.46
C VAL A 3 -37.17 16.15 17.97
N ASN A 4 -36.12 16.91 17.70
CA ASN A 4 -34.77 16.41 17.36
C ASN A 4 -34.09 16.00 18.67
N ARG A 5 -34.08 14.69 18.99
CA ARG A 5 -33.39 14.15 20.16
C ARG A 5 -32.07 13.47 19.74
N GLY A 6 -30.99 14.11 20.08
CA GLY A 6 -29.82 13.49 20.68
C GLY A 6 -29.06 12.40 19.93
N HIS A 7 -28.87 12.49 18.59
CA HIS A 7 -27.94 11.58 17.88
C HIS A 7 -26.58 12.20 17.59
N GLY A 8 -26.36 13.47 17.93
CA GLY A 8 -25.16 14.23 17.53
C GLY A 8 -23.83 13.84 18.20
N GLY A 9 -23.85 13.02 19.23
CA GLY A 9 -22.62 12.61 19.94
C GLY A 9 -22.01 11.31 19.36
N TYR A 10 -22.86 10.35 19.02
CA TYR A 10 -22.44 9.06 18.46
C TYR A 10 -21.90 9.22 17.04
N ASP A 11 -22.57 10.00 16.20
CA ASP A 11 -22.16 10.25 14.82
C ASP A 11 -20.79 10.94 14.76
N LYS A 12 -20.54 11.93 15.62
CA LYS A 12 -19.24 12.62 15.72
C LYS A 12 -18.11 11.69 16.16
N TRP A 13 -18.41 10.70 17.00
CA TRP A 13 -17.40 9.78 17.52
C TRP A 13 -17.04 8.70 16.49
N GLU A 14 -18.02 8.15 15.79
CA GLU A 14 -17.79 7.24 14.66
C GLU A 14 -17.03 7.93 13.54
N ASP A 15 -17.35 9.17 13.22
CA ASP A 15 -16.61 9.96 12.22
C ASP A 15 -15.16 10.19 12.63
N SER A 16 -14.92 10.47 13.91
CA SER A 16 -13.54 10.63 14.45
C SER A 16 -12.72 9.35 14.33
N GLN A 17 -13.31 8.19 14.64
CA GLN A 17 -12.62 6.89 14.54
C GLN A 17 -12.34 6.51 13.08
N ARG A 18 -13.27 6.76 12.18
CA ARG A 18 -13.09 6.57 10.74
C ARG A 18 -12.01 7.49 10.19
N GLN A 19 -11.96 8.72 10.64
CA GLN A 19 -10.96 9.71 10.25
C GLN A 19 -9.56 9.28 10.72
N GLN A 20 -9.43 8.79 11.95
CA GLN A 20 -8.17 8.26 12.47
C GLN A 20 -7.68 7.05 11.66
N ALA A 21 -8.57 6.10 11.36
CA ALA A 21 -8.25 4.93 10.55
C ALA A 21 -7.82 5.32 9.11
N LEU A 22 -8.42 6.38 8.57
CA LEU A 22 -8.03 6.94 7.27
C LEU A 22 -6.63 7.56 7.31
N ILE A 23 -6.31 8.33 8.35
CA ILE A 23 -4.98 8.93 8.55
C ILE A 23 -3.92 7.82 8.65
N GLU A 24 -4.18 6.77 9.42
CA GLU A 24 -3.28 5.62 9.51
C GLU A 24 -3.12 4.90 8.17
N ALA A 25 -4.20 4.69 7.43
CA ALA A 25 -4.16 4.07 6.10
C ALA A 25 -3.36 4.94 5.12
N GLN A 26 -3.53 6.26 5.14
CA GLN A 26 -2.75 7.20 4.32
C GLN A 26 -1.26 7.16 4.68
N SER A 27 -0.93 7.11 5.97
CA SER A 27 0.46 6.98 6.43
C SER A 27 1.11 5.68 5.94
N LYS A 28 0.39 4.56 6.05
CA LYS A 28 0.84 3.26 5.52
C LYS A 28 1.01 3.30 4.00
N ALA A 29 0.06 3.90 3.29
CA ALA A 29 0.12 4.06 1.85
C ALA A 29 1.38 4.82 1.43
N ARG A 30 1.67 5.93 2.10
CA ARG A 30 2.85 6.74 1.83
C ARG A 30 4.15 5.95 2.00
N ILE A 31 4.30 5.21 3.11
CA ILE A 31 5.48 4.37 3.34
C ILE A 31 5.68 3.35 2.22
N ILE A 32 4.60 2.69 1.77
CA ILE A 32 4.67 1.69 0.70
C ILE A 32 5.09 2.35 -0.63
N LEU A 33 4.50 3.50 -0.97
CA LEU A 33 4.78 4.22 -2.20
C LEU A 33 6.19 4.82 -2.19
N ASP A 34 6.60 5.46 -1.08
CA ASP A 34 7.95 6.02 -0.93
C ASP A 34 9.03 4.92 -1.06
N ARG A 35 8.80 3.74 -0.45
CA ARG A 35 9.69 2.58 -0.60
C ARG A 35 9.76 2.12 -2.05
N ASN A 36 8.62 2.03 -2.73
CA ASN A 36 8.55 1.66 -4.12
C ASN A 36 9.33 2.66 -4.99
N LEU A 37 9.08 3.95 -4.82
CA LEU A 37 9.77 5.02 -5.54
C LEU A 37 11.29 4.97 -5.29
N ALA A 38 11.73 4.81 -4.04
CA ALA A 38 13.14 4.70 -3.69
C ALA A 38 13.82 3.49 -4.37
N THR A 39 13.15 2.33 -4.36
CA THR A 39 13.66 1.10 -5.01
C THR A 39 13.80 1.29 -6.52
N ARG A 40 12.81 1.89 -7.15
CA ARG A 40 12.84 2.19 -8.60
C ARG A 40 13.92 3.19 -8.96
N THR A 41 14.03 4.26 -8.18
CA THR A 41 15.04 5.28 -8.40
C THR A 41 16.44 4.68 -8.29
N TYR A 42 16.69 3.87 -7.26
CA TYR A 42 17.96 3.17 -7.12
C TYR A 42 18.23 2.24 -8.30
N PHE A 43 17.26 1.44 -8.71
CA PHE A 43 17.39 0.57 -9.86
C PHE A 43 17.70 1.36 -11.14
N SER A 44 16.89 2.38 -11.43
CA SER A 44 16.99 3.15 -12.68
C SER A 44 18.25 4.01 -12.76
N LYS A 45 18.65 4.63 -11.63
CA LYS A 45 19.77 5.60 -11.62
C LYS A 45 21.13 4.98 -11.32
N ILE A 46 21.16 3.88 -10.56
CA ILE A 46 22.43 3.27 -10.09
C ILE A 46 22.65 1.91 -10.72
N MET A 47 21.72 0.98 -10.54
CA MET A 47 21.94 -0.40 -10.98
C MET A 47 21.90 -0.55 -12.50
N LYS A 48 20.89 -0.01 -13.13
CA LYS A 48 20.67 -0.16 -14.58
C LYS A 48 21.83 0.36 -15.43
N PRO A 49 22.38 1.57 -15.21
CA PRO A 49 23.56 2.02 -15.95
C PRO A 49 24.76 1.11 -15.79
N SER A 50 25.04 0.64 -14.57
CA SER A 50 26.16 -0.28 -14.29
C SER A 50 25.97 -1.61 -14.99
N ILE A 51 24.76 -2.18 -14.92
CA ILE A 51 24.43 -3.44 -15.60
C ILE A 51 24.60 -3.30 -17.12
N PHE A 52 24.15 -2.17 -17.71
CA PHE A 52 24.35 -1.92 -19.15
C PHE A 52 25.83 -1.87 -19.50
N THR A 53 26.63 -1.12 -18.75
CA THR A 53 28.08 -1.00 -19.02
C THR A 53 28.79 -2.35 -18.94
N TRP A 54 28.43 -3.18 -17.97
CA TRP A 54 29.08 -4.48 -17.78
C TRP A 54 28.58 -5.53 -18.78
N SER A 55 27.31 -5.50 -19.16
CA SER A 55 26.73 -6.50 -20.05
C SER A 55 26.94 -6.19 -21.53
N GLU A 56 27.21 -4.94 -21.92
CA GLU A 56 27.33 -4.53 -23.32
C GLU A 56 28.31 -5.39 -24.14
N PRO A 57 29.53 -5.76 -23.64
CA PRO A 57 30.44 -6.60 -24.39
C PRO A 57 29.98 -8.05 -24.62
N PHE A 58 29.01 -8.51 -23.82
CA PHE A 58 28.52 -9.90 -23.85
C PHE A 58 27.05 -9.98 -24.40
N ARG A 59 26.48 -8.86 -24.79
CA ARG A 59 25.10 -8.83 -25.31
C ARG A 59 25.10 -9.22 -26.77
N THR A 60 24.63 -10.42 -27.02
CA THR A 60 24.28 -10.88 -28.36
C THR A 60 22.79 -10.68 -28.61
N GLU A 61 22.38 -10.63 -29.88
CA GLU A 61 20.98 -10.51 -30.29
C GLU A 61 20.10 -11.60 -29.67
N GLU A 62 20.66 -12.79 -29.42
CA GLU A 62 19.94 -13.94 -28.88
C GLU A 62 19.79 -13.93 -27.35
N ASN A 63 20.58 -13.14 -26.62
CA ASN A 63 20.66 -13.19 -25.13
C ASN A 63 20.16 -11.93 -24.43
N SER A 64 19.49 -11.03 -25.10
CA SER A 64 18.89 -9.86 -24.45
C SER A 64 17.55 -10.22 -23.83
N ALA A 65 17.53 -10.59 -22.55
CA ALA A 65 16.29 -10.68 -21.78
C ALA A 65 15.87 -9.26 -21.34
N PRO A 66 14.97 -8.59 -22.05
CA PRO A 66 14.65 -7.18 -21.81
C PRO A 66 13.87 -6.96 -20.51
N THR A 67 13.31 -8.02 -19.95
CA THR A 67 12.41 -7.95 -18.78
C THR A 67 13.15 -7.47 -17.52
N TRP A 68 14.31 -8.01 -17.21
CA TRP A 68 15.08 -7.63 -16.01
C TRP A 68 15.76 -6.26 -16.09
N MET A 69 15.70 -5.61 -17.24
CA MET A 69 16.13 -4.23 -17.43
C MET A 69 15.04 -3.19 -17.11
N SER A 70 13.85 -3.65 -16.79
CA SER A 70 12.70 -2.81 -16.45
C SER A 70 12.59 -2.61 -14.95
N SER A 71 12.53 -1.34 -14.48
CA SER A 71 12.24 -1.01 -13.09
C SER A 71 10.87 -1.54 -12.66
N ASN A 72 9.89 -1.53 -13.55
CA ASN A 72 8.56 -2.09 -13.28
C ASN A 72 8.60 -3.60 -13.07
N TYR A 73 9.35 -4.33 -13.91
CA TYR A 73 9.54 -5.77 -13.71
C TYR A 73 10.22 -6.08 -12.38
N THR A 74 11.29 -5.33 -12.06
CA THR A 74 12.01 -5.50 -10.80
C THR A 74 11.10 -5.29 -9.58
N ILE A 75 10.28 -4.24 -9.60
CA ILE A 75 9.31 -3.99 -8.53
C ILE A 75 8.26 -5.09 -8.45
N HIS A 76 7.73 -5.53 -9.58
CA HIS A 76 6.76 -6.63 -9.61
C HIS A 76 7.33 -7.91 -8.96
N GLU A 77 8.56 -8.27 -9.29
CA GLU A 77 9.21 -9.42 -8.67
C GLU A 77 9.48 -9.20 -7.17
N ILE A 78 9.93 -8.01 -6.76
CA ILE A 78 10.10 -7.68 -5.33
C ILE A 78 8.75 -7.80 -4.59
N GLU A 79 7.66 -7.29 -5.14
CA GLU A 79 6.33 -7.40 -4.53
C GLU A 79 5.85 -8.86 -4.48
N LYS A 80 6.14 -9.65 -5.49
CA LYS A 80 5.84 -11.09 -5.49
C LYS A 80 6.56 -11.82 -4.37
N TYR A 81 7.87 -11.57 -4.20
CA TYR A 81 8.64 -12.13 -3.09
C TYR A 81 8.14 -11.59 -1.74
N PHE A 82 7.86 -10.29 -1.64
CA PHE A 82 7.33 -9.70 -0.42
C PHE A 82 6.00 -10.35 0.01
N LYS A 83 5.12 -10.65 -0.94
CA LYS A 83 3.86 -11.37 -0.70
C LYS A 83 4.07 -12.83 -0.25
N SER A 84 5.24 -13.41 -0.47
CA SER A 84 5.58 -14.78 -0.08
C SER A 84 6.19 -14.90 1.32
N PHE A 85 6.60 -13.78 1.95
CA PHE A 85 7.16 -13.80 3.30
C PHE A 85 6.07 -13.95 4.35
N ASP A 86 6.22 -14.91 5.25
CA ASP A 86 5.41 -15.01 6.46
C ASP A 86 6.02 -14.10 7.56
N PRO A 87 5.29 -13.07 8.02
CA PRO A 87 5.80 -12.21 9.09
C PRO A 87 6.08 -12.95 10.39
N SER A 88 5.37 -14.05 10.66
CA SER A 88 5.56 -14.86 11.87
C SER A 88 6.89 -15.63 11.86
N GLU A 89 7.31 -16.08 10.69
CA GLU A 89 8.59 -16.77 10.51
C GLU A 89 9.79 -15.83 10.67
N TYR A 90 9.62 -14.56 10.30
CA TYR A 90 10.66 -13.53 10.41
C TYR A 90 10.94 -13.10 11.86
N LEU A 91 9.91 -13.07 12.71
CA LEU A 91 10.03 -12.68 14.10
C LEU A 91 10.65 -13.78 14.99
N ILE A 92 10.54 -15.04 14.57
CA ILE A 92 11.02 -16.20 15.35
C ILE A 92 12.49 -16.56 15.03
N ASN A 93 12.94 -16.28 13.82
CA ASN A 93 14.23 -16.74 13.29
C ASN A 93 15.29 -15.65 13.11
N TYR A 94 15.16 -14.49 13.77
CA TYR A 94 16.31 -13.57 13.85
C TYR A 94 17.38 -14.21 14.74
N PRO A 95 18.49 -14.70 14.22
CA PRO A 95 19.57 -15.15 15.07
C PRO A 95 20.08 -13.94 15.81
N THR A 96 19.86 -13.91 17.14
CA THR A 96 20.60 -13.02 18.02
C THR A 96 22.08 -13.10 17.64
N ALA A 97 22.67 -11.95 17.38
CA ALA A 97 24.01 -11.78 16.81
C ALA A 97 25.12 -12.40 17.68
N SER A 98 25.24 -13.71 17.67
CA SER A 98 26.37 -14.43 18.28
C SER A 98 26.74 -15.69 17.47
N GLY A 99 27.02 -15.52 16.19
CA GLY A 99 27.48 -16.65 15.38
C GLY A 99 28.00 -16.16 14.04
N ARG A 100 29.29 -16.38 13.81
CA ARG A 100 30.01 -16.09 12.58
C ARG A 100 29.22 -16.44 11.35
N GLY A 101 29.16 -15.49 10.42
CA GLY A 101 28.40 -15.52 9.18
C GLY A 101 28.54 -16.82 8.39
N SER A 102 27.47 -17.54 8.37
CA SER A 102 27.13 -18.39 7.25
C SER A 102 26.01 -17.64 6.52
N CYS A 103 26.25 -17.28 5.26
CA CYS A 103 25.18 -16.93 4.34
C CYS A 103 24.37 -18.20 4.12
N SER A 104 23.55 -18.57 5.09
CA SER A 104 22.57 -19.61 4.91
C SER A 104 21.60 -19.11 3.85
N ARG A 105 21.58 -19.79 2.71
CA ARG A 105 20.56 -19.62 1.70
C ARG A 105 19.20 -19.78 2.41
N ILE A 106 18.50 -18.68 2.59
CA ILE A 106 17.06 -18.75 2.87
C ILE A 106 16.48 -19.51 1.68
N PRO A 107 15.88 -20.69 1.87
CA PRO A 107 15.23 -21.37 0.76
C PRO A 107 14.07 -20.47 0.32
N ILE A 108 14.27 -19.74 -0.77
CA ILE A 108 13.24 -18.94 -1.41
C ILE A 108 12.40 -19.94 -2.21
N THR A 109 11.64 -20.76 -1.54
CA THR A 109 10.51 -21.44 -2.14
C THR A 109 9.32 -20.50 -1.98
N PRO A 110 8.68 -20.06 -3.07
CA PRO A 110 7.41 -19.35 -2.98
C PRO A 110 6.38 -20.35 -2.46
N GLN A 111 6.33 -20.54 -1.17
CA GLN A 111 5.19 -21.17 -0.54
C GLN A 111 4.08 -20.13 -0.61
N ALA A 112 3.04 -20.45 -1.36
CA ALA A 112 1.82 -19.69 -1.39
C ALA A 112 1.21 -19.71 0.03
N ALA A 113 1.74 -18.84 0.89
CA ALA A 113 1.10 -18.55 2.15
C ALA A 113 -0.19 -17.78 1.82
N ASP A 114 -1.31 -18.20 2.39
CA ASP A 114 -2.58 -17.45 2.37
C ASP A 114 -2.47 -16.05 3.00
N ASN A 115 -1.29 -15.63 3.40
CA ASN A 115 -0.93 -14.35 3.98
C ASN A 115 -0.59 -13.30 2.93
N LYS A 116 -1.42 -13.21 1.88
CA LYS A 116 -1.34 -12.10 0.94
C LYS A 116 -1.45 -10.79 1.74
N PRO A 117 -0.51 -9.83 1.59
CA PRO A 117 -0.64 -8.55 2.27
C PRO A 117 -2.01 -7.95 1.97
N PRO A 118 -2.62 -7.27 2.93
CA PRO A 118 -3.98 -6.76 2.77
C PRO A 118 -4.08 -5.65 1.72
N TRP A 119 -2.96 -5.22 1.13
CA TRP A 119 -2.95 -4.20 0.09
C TRP A 119 -2.62 -4.79 -1.28
N ASP A 120 -3.02 -4.07 -2.31
CA ASP A 120 -2.68 -4.35 -3.69
C ASP A 120 -2.01 -3.13 -4.32
N LEU A 121 -0.82 -3.34 -4.90
CA LEU A 121 -0.05 -2.32 -5.60
C LEU A 121 0.06 -2.73 -7.06
N LYS A 122 -0.47 -1.88 -7.95
CA LYS A 122 -0.47 -2.08 -9.39
C LYS A 122 0.23 -0.91 -10.06
N PHE A 123 1.14 -1.17 -10.98
CA PHE A 123 1.54 -0.20 -11.99
C PHE A 123 0.52 -0.19 -13.12
N PHE A 124 0.13 0.97 -13.61
CA PHE A 124 -0.79 1.08 -14.74
C PHE A 124 -0.34 2.15 -15.74
N ALA A 125 -0.64 1.93 -17.01
CA ALA A 125 -0.31 2.83 -18.09
C ALA A 125 -1.34 2.73 -19.22
N LEU A 126 -1.39 3.75 -20.06
CA LEU A 126 -2.12 3.66 -21.33
C LEU A 126 -1.28 2.89 -22.33
N ASN A 127 -1.91 1.99 -23.07
CA ASN A 127 -1.25 1.17 -24.09
C ASN A 127 -0.07 0.38 -23.48
N ALA A 128 -0.31 -0.26 -22.33
CA ALA A 128 0.70 -1.03 -21.63
C ALA A 128 1.07 -2.31 -22.40
N ARG A 129 2.34 -2.71 -22.34
CA ARG A 129 2.81 -3.97 -22.96
C ARG A 129 2.19 -5.19 -22.30
N SER A 130 2.08 -5.20 -20.97
CA SER A 130 1.37 -6.24 -20.23
C SER A 130 -0.09 -5.84 -20.06
N HIS A 131 -1.00 -6.74 -20.36
CA HIS A 131 -2.44 -6.53 -20.20
C HIS A 131 -2.81 -6.23 -18.73
N GLU A 132 -2.11 -6.82 -17.79
CA GLU A 132 -2.32 -6.59 -16.36
C GLU A 132 -2.05 -5.14 -15.94
N ASN A 133 -1.18 -4.46 -16.68
CA ASN A 133 -0.80 -3.07 -16.44
C ASN A 133 -1.65 -2.07 -17.25
N GLU A 134 -2.62 -2.54 -18.03
CA GLU A 134 -3.52 -1.63 -18.72
C GLU A 134 -4.41 -0.88 -17.71
N ALA A 135 -4.55 0.43 -17.91
CA ALA A 135 -5.32 1.30 -17.02
C ALA A 135 -6.81 1.00 -17.09
N ASP A 136 -7.48 0.84 -15.95
CA ASP A 136 -8.94 0.83 -15.87
C ASP A 136 -9.51 2.25 -16.13
N GLU A 137 -10.83 2.40 -16.17
CA GLU A 137 -11.47 3.68 -16.47
C GLU A 137 -11.08 4.79 -15.48
N TYR A 138 -10.99 4.47 -14.19
CA TYR A 138 -10.59 5.42 -13.16
C TYR A 138 -9.09 5.78 -13.23
N GLU A 139 -8.26 4.78 -13.46
CA GLU A 139 -6.83 4.94 -13.63
C GLU A 139 -6.51 5.75 -14.90
N ARG A 140 -7.29 5.55 -15.96
CA ARG A 140 -7.19 6.33 -17.22
C ARG A 140 -7.49 7.81 -16.99
N ALA A 141 -8.57 8.13 -16.28
CA ALA A 141 -8.93 9.51 -15.96
C ALA A 141 -7.81 10.24 -15.19
N PHE A 142 -7.13 9.55 -14.29
CA PHE A 142 -5.97 10.10 -13.58
C PHE A 142 -4.79 10.37 -14.52
N LEU A 143 -4.48 9.44 -15.44
CA LEU A 143 -3.41 9.66 -16.43
C LEU A 143 -3.69 10.83 -17.37
N GLU A 144 -4.95 11.04 -17.73
CA GLU A 144 -5.37 12.21 -18.52
C GLU A 144 -5.19 13.52 -17.75
N GLN A 145 -5.52 13.52 -16.44
CA GLN A 145 -5.29 14.66 -15.57
C GLN A 145 -3.78 14.97 -15.40
N LEU A 146 -2.94 13.93 -15.26
CA LEU A 146 -1.48 14.10 -15.22
C LEU A 146 -0.93 14.70 -16.52
N GLY A 147 -1.56 14.43 -17.65
CA GLY A 147 -1.22 15.04 -18.95
C GLY A 147 -1.59 16.52 -19.00
N ALA A 148 -2.69 16.92 -18.37
CA ALA A 148 -3.20 18.29 -18.34
C ALA A 148 -2.53 19.15 -17.24
N ASP A 149 -2.29 18.59 -16.06
CA ASP A 149 -1.66 19.28 -14.93
C ASP A 149 -0.33 18.62 -14.54
N LYS A 150 0.77 19.25 -14.93
CA LYS A 150 2.13 18.78 -14.60
C LYS A 150 2.49 18.85 -13.11
N LYS A 151 1.70 19.57 -12.30
CA LYS A 151 1.92 19.70 -10.85
C LYS A 151 1.20 18.61 -10.06
N LEU A 152 0.28 17.89 -10.70
CA LEU A 152 -0.41 16.78 -10.07
C LEU A 152 0.61 15.65 -9.85
N GLU A 153 0.79 15.23 -8.60
CA GLU A 153 1.68 14.14 -8.23
C GLU A 153 0.91 12.92 -7.73
N SER A 154 -0.18 13.14 -6.98
CA SER A 154 -0.97 12.05 -6.41
C SER A 154 -2.41 12.46 -6.16
N GLU A 155 -3.29 11.47 -6.15
CA GLU A 155 -4.70 11.58 -5.76
C GLU A 155 -5.04 10.46 -4.79
N SER A 156 -5.83 10.76 -3.75
CA SER A 156 -6.31 9.73 -2.82
C SER A 156 -7.81 9.84 -2.61
N THR A 157 -8.50 8.72 -2.66
CA THR A 157 -9.95 8.66 -2.45
C THR A 157 -10.38 7.35 -1.79
N VAL A 158 -11.54 7.37 -1.14
CA VAL A 158 -12.17 6.15 -0.63
C VAL A 158 -13.17 5.63 -1.65
N ARG A 159 -12.95 4.37 -2.11
CA ARG A 159 -13.83 3.71 -3.08
C ARG A 159 -14.35 2.39 -2.55
N LYS A 160 -15.52 2.00 -2.99
CA LYS A 160 -16.04 0.65 -2.75
C LYS A 160 -15.64 -0.26 -3.91
N ILE A 161 -14.86 -1.30 -3.59
CA ILE A 161 -14.43 -2.33 -4.54
C ILE A 161 -14.99 -3.65 -4.03
N GLY A 162 -15.82 -4.32 -4.84
CA GLY A 162 -16.49 -5.54 -4.39
C GLY A 162 -17.34 -5.35 -3.12
N GLY A 163 -17.96 -4.17 -2.94
CA GLY A 163 -18.78 -3.84 -1.77
C GLY A 163 -17.99 -3.44 -0.51
N LYS A 164 -16.67 -3.60 -0.49
CA LYS A 164 -15.79 -3.24 0.64
C LYS A 164 -15.13 -1.87 0.43
N PRO A 165 -14.95 -1.07 1.49
CA PRO A 165 -14.28 0.21 1.39
C PRO A 165 -12.76 0.01 1.28
N TYR A 166 -12.15 0.73 0.33
CA TYR A 166 -10.71 0.81 0.12
C TYR A 166 -10.26 2.26 0.08
N LEU A 167 -9.12 2.55 0.70
CA LEU A 167 -8.34 3.72 0.36
C LEU A 167 -7.59 3.40 -0.93
N VAL A 168 -7.86 4.16 -1.98
CA VAL A 168 -7.16 4.09 -3.26
C VAL A 168 -6.27 5.32 -3.37
N VAL A 169 -4.97 5.10 -3.52
CA VAL A 169 -4.00 6.17 -3.75
C VAL A 169 -3.41 5.95 -5.13
N LEU A 170 -3.59 6.95 -6.00
CA LEU A 170 -2.95 7.02 -7.30
C LEU A 170 -1.74 7.94 -7.20
N GLU A 171 -0.60 7.50 -7.69
CA GLU A 171 0.64 8.27 -7.66
C GLU A 171 1.30 8.24 -9.02
N LYS A 172 1.73 9.40 -9.47
CA LYS A 172 2.48 9.60 -10.71
C LYS A 172 3.72 8.71 -10.73
N GLY A 173 3.92 8.03 -11.84
CA GLY A 173 5.08 7.21 -12.08
C GLY A 173 6.27 8.00 -12.62
N GLU A 174 7.21 7.26 -13.21
CA GLU A 174 8.39 7.84 -13.81
C GLU A 174 8.03 8.65 -15.07
N VAL A 175 8.83 9.68 -15.32
CA VAL A 175 8.81 10.44 -16.55
C VAL A 175 9.82 9.82 -17.52
N MET A 176 9.48 9.75 -18.82
CA MET A 176 10.38 9.26 -19.85
C MET A 176 11.63 10.12 -19.92
N GLU A 177 12.77 9.50 -19.68
CA GLU A 177 14.09 10.08 -19.89
C GLU A 177 14.66 9.59 -21.25
N ALA A 178 15.68 10.24 -21.75
CA ALA A 178 16.35 9.84 -22.99
C ALA A 178 16.78 8.36 -22.98
N SER A 179 17.23 7.86 -21.82
CA SER A 179 17.61 6.44 -21.64
C SER A 179 16.45 5.46 -21.80
N CYS A 180 15.21 5.89 -21.56
CA CYS A 180 14.02 5.07 -21.70
C CYS A 180 13.62 4.89 -23.16
N LEU A 181 13.94 5.89 -24.01
CA LEU A 181 13.59 5.90 -25.40
C LEU A 181 14.28 4.80 -26.21
N ARG A 182 15.41 4.26 -25.71
CA ARG A 182 16.05 3.08 -26.32
C ARG A 182 15.07 1.91 -26.52
N CYS A 183 14.12 1.76 -25.61
CA CYS A 183 13.13 0.66 -25.64
C CYS A 183 11.71 1.14 -25.93
N HIS A 184 11.44 2.44 -25.86
CA HIS A 184 10.08 2.98 -25.91
C HIS A 184 9.83 3.98 -27.05
N SER A 185 10.85 4.27 -27.89
CA SER A 185 10.69 5.11 -29.09
C SER A 185 10.05 4.33 -30.24
N ASN A 186 10.75 4.13 -31.31
CA ASN A 186 10.26 3.40 -32.49
C ASN A 186 10.50 1.89 -32.31
N PRO A 187 9.53 1.02 -32.60
CA PRO A 187 9.73 -0.43 -32.54
C PRO A 187 10.90 -0.93 -33.38
N LYS A 188 11.22 -0.26 -34.48
CA LYS A 188 12.31 -0.64 -35.39
C LYS A 188 13.70 -0.37 -34.78
N ASP A 189 13.79 0.58 -33.85
CA ASP A 189 15.03 0.99 -33.21
C ASP A 189 15.21 0.33 -31.85
N ALA A 190 14.24 -0.50 -31.44
CA ALA A 190 14.26 -1.20 -30.16
C ALA A 190 15.34 -2.30 -30.18
N PRO A 191 15.92 -2.63 -29.01
CA PRO A 191 16.83 -3.75 -28.89
C PRO A 191 16.22 -5.06 -29.39
N ASN A 192 17.01 -5.86 -30.09
CA ASN A 192 16.60 -7.17 -30.55
C ASN A 192 16.02 -8.03 -29.42
N GLY A 193 15.02 -8.84 -29.72
CA GLY A 193 14.31 -9.65 -28.74
C GLY A 193 13.20 -8.90 -27.99
N LEU A 194 13.18 -7.57 -27.97
CA LEU A 194 12.13 -6.81 -27.28
C LEU A 194 10.80 -6.93 -28.00
N THR A 195 10.81 -6.74 -29.31
CA THR A 195 9.64 -6.85 -30.17
C THR A 195 9.17 -8.29 -30.34
N ASP A 196 10.10 -9.25 -30.30
CA ASP A 196 9.78 -10.67 -30.34
C ASP A 196 9.01 -11.12 -29.09
N TYR A 197 9.39 -10.56 -27.95
CA TYR A 197 8.75 -10.90 -26.67
C TYR A 197 7.45 -10.15 -26.40
N TYR A 198 7.40 -8.83 -26.71
CA TYR A 198 6.25 -7.97 -26.36
C TYR A 198 5.42 -7.53 -27.57
N GLY A 199 5.81 -7.89 -28.79
CA GLY A 199 5.25 -7.33 -30.02
C GLY A 199 5.70 -5.89 -30.28
N SER A 200 5.27 -5.34 -31.40
CA SER A 200 5.65 -4.00 -31.88
C SER A 200 4.58 -2.93 -31.71
N GLU A 201 3.41 -3.30 -31.16
CA GLU A 201 2.24 -2.42 -31.15
C GLU A 201 2.12 -1.59 -29.87
N LYS A 202 2.51 -2.15 -28.71
CA LYS A 202 2.28 -1.57 -27.39
C LYS A 202 3.54 -1.04 -26.74
N GLY A 203 3.40 0.07 -26.00
CA GLY A 203 4.47 0.65 -25.20
C GLY A 203 5.56 1.34 -26.01
N PHE A 204 5.31 1.66 -27.26
CA PHE A 204 6.21 2.39 -28.15
C PHE A 204 5.69 3.80 -28.45
N ASN A 205 6.42 4.54 -29.30
CA ASN A 205 6.11 5.92 -29.75
C ASN A 205 6.05 6.93 -28.60
N ARG A 206 6.81 6.70 -27.54
CA ARG A 206 6.95 7.62 -26.42
C ARG A 206 7.96 8.71 -26.72
N LYS A 207 7.80 9.85 -26.04
CA LYS A 207 8.68 11.01 -26.12
C LYS A 207 9.29 11.29 -24.76
N GLU A 208 10.44 11.97 -24.77
CA GLU A 208 11.03 12.48 -23.53
C GLU A 208 10.06 13.46 -22.85
N GLY A 209 9.90 13.32 -21.55
CA GLY A 209 8.95 14.10 -20.76
C GLY A 209 7.56 13.48 -20.65
N ASP A 210 7.23 12.42 -21.41
CA ASP A 210 5.96 11.70 -21.26
C ASP A 210 5.92 11.01 -19.88
N VAL A 211 4.77 11.05 -19.23
CA VAL A 211 4.53 10.22 -18.04
C VAL A 211 4.39 8.77 -18.47
N VAL A 212 5.24 7.91 -17.96
CA VAL A 212 5.27 6.48 -18.35
C VAL A 212 4.00 5.76 -17.95
N GLY A 213 3.49 6.07 -16.77
CA GLY A 213 2.31 5.51 -16.15
C GLY A 213 2.22 5.98 -14.70
N ALA A 214 1.41 5.33 -13.92
CA ALA A 214 1.19 5.66 -12.52
C ALA A 214 1.04 4.40 -11.67
N PHE A 215 0.98 4.57 -10.34
CA PHE A 215 0.75 3.49 -9.38
C PHE A 215 -0.61 3.63 -8.75
N SER A 216 -1.29 2.51 -8.59
CA SER A 216 -2.54 2.37 -7.87
C SER A 216 -2.29 1.48 -6.65
N LEU A 217 -2.30 2.09 -5.46
CA LEU A 217 -2.23 1.37 -4.20
C LEU A 217 -3.63 1.31 -3.60
N ARG A 218 -4.10 0.09 -3.32
CA ARG A 218 -5.44 -0.19 -2.78
C ARG A 218 -5.30 -0.81 -1.39
N LEU A 219 -5.68 -0.07 -0.34
CA LEU A 219 -5.67 -0.56 1.03
C LEU A 219 -7.10 -0.79 1.52
N PRO A 220 -7.44 -2.01 1.98
CA PRO A 220 -8.75 -2.27 2.57
C PRO A 220 -8.90 -1.52 3.89
N LEU A 221 -10.00 -0.79 4.05
CA LEU A 221 -10.32 -0.07 5.28
C LEU A 221 -11.14 -0.90 6.26
N SER A 222 -11.65 -2.06 5.83
CA SER A 222 -12.50 -2.91 6.67
C SER A 222 -11.80 -3.38 7.94
N GLU A 223 -10.52 -3.75 7.86
CA GLU A 223 -9.74 -4.21 9.02
C GLU A 223 -9.40 -3.05 9.96
N ALA A 224 -9.04 -1.88 9.42
CA ALA A 224 -8.79 -0.69 10.21
C ALA A 224 -10.06 -0.23 10.95
N PHE A 225 -11.20 -0.26 10.29
CA PHE A 225 -12.48 0.06 10.92
C PHE A 225 -12.91 -0.99 11.95
N ALA A 226 -12.67 -2.28 11.68
CA ALA A 226 -12.95 -3.34 12.64
C ALA A 226 -12.08 -3.22 13.91
N ALA A 227 -10.78 -2.95 13.74
CA ALA A 227 -9.87 -2.73 14.86
C ALA A 227 -10.27 -1.52 15.72
N ALA A 228 -10.66 -0.41 15.08
CA ALA A 228 -11.17 0.77 15.75
C ALA A 228 -12.44 0.47 16.56
N ASN A 229 -13.38 -0.28 16.00
CA ASN A 229 -14.62 -0.67 16.68
C ASN A 229 -14.36 -1.58 17.88
N ILE A 230 -13.44 -2.56 17.76
CA ILE A 230 -13.08 -3.46 18.89
C ILE A 230 -12.41 -2.67 20.02
N PHE A 231 -11.52 -1.74 19.71
CA PHE A 231 -10.87 -0.89 20.70
C PHE A 231 -11.91 -0.04 21.45
N SER A 232 -12.82 0.55 20.73
CA SER A 232 -13.95 1.34 21.24
C SER A 232 -14.83 0.54 22.19
N LEU A 233 -15.23 -0.67 21.80
CA LEU A 233 -16.02 -1.56 22.65
C LEU A 233 -15.30 -1.93 23.95
N LYS A 234 -13.99 -2.23 23.87
CA LYS A 234 -13.18 -2.54 25.05
C LYS A 234 -13.08 -1.35 25.99
N LEU A 235 -12.84 -0.15 25.48
CA LEU A 235 -12.77 1.08 26.27
C LEU A 235 -14.10 1.39 26.96
N SER A 236 -15.22 1.26 26.25
CA SER A 236 -16.57 1.44 26.79
C SER A 236 -16.89 0.43 27.90
N ALA A 237 -16.49 -0.84 27.71
CA ALA A 237 -16.68 -1.87 28.73
C ALA A 237 -15.89 -1.57 30.00
N ILE A 238 -14.63 -1.13 29.87
CA ILE A 238 -13.79 -0.73 31.02
C ILE A 238 -14.43 0.45 31.75
N LEU A 239 -14.89 1.46 31.03
CA LEU A 239 -15.54 2.63 31.61
C LEU A 239 -16.81 2.24 32.38
N LEU A 240 -17.64 1.37 31.84
CA LEU A 240 -18.83 0.86 32.51
C LEU A 240 -18.51 0.11 33.78
N ILE A 241 -17.45 -0.73 33.79
CA ILE A 241 -16.98 -1.44 34.97
C ILE A 241 -16.54 -0.43 36.05
N VAL A 242 -15.74 0.57 35.66
CA VAL A 242 -15.29 1.61 36.61
C VAL A 242 -16.48 2.36 37.22
N LEU A 243 -17.43 2.78 36.38
CA LEU A 243 -18.66 3.46 36.86
C LEU A 243 -19.47 2.56 37.82
N ALA A 244 -19.65 1.28 37.47
CA ALA A 244 -20.34 0.31 38.34
C ALA A 244 -19.62 0.12 39.70
N CYS A 245 -18.28 0.06 39.70
CA CYS A 245 -17.50 0.00 40.95
C CYS A 245 -17.68 1.27 41.78
N LEU A 246 -17.60 2.45 41.15
CA LEU A 246 -17.80 3.72 41.85
C LEU A 246 -19.22 3.80 42.45
N PHE A 247 -20.22 3.39 41.70
CA PHE A 247 -21.61 3.37 42.14
C PHE A 247 -21.81 2.40 43.30
N THR A 248 -21.23 1.20 43.28
CA THR A 248 -21.32 0.20 44.36
C THR A 248 -20.63 0.69 45.61
N ILE A 249 -19.46 1.34 45.48
CA ILE A 249 -18.75 1.95 46.63
C ILE A 249 -19.60 3.07 47.25
N GLN A 250 -20.12 3.97 46.41
CA GLN A 250 -20.97 5.09 46.86
C GLN A 250 -22.24 4.57 47.54
N TYR A 251 -22.91 3.56 46.98
CA TYR A 251 -24.08 2.92 47.55
C TYR A 251 -23.78 2.27 48.92
N TRP A 252 -22.62 1.57 49.04
CA TRP A 252 -22.18 0.95 50.30
C TRP A 252 -21.93 1.98 51.39
N PHE A 253 -21.23 3.09 51.06
CA PHE A 253 -21.04 4.21 51.99
C PHE A 253 -22.37 4.84 52.42
N TYR A 254 -23.24 5.13 51.49
CA TYR A 254 -24.56 5.69 51.75
C TYR A 254 -25.35 4.81 52.71
N ARG A 255 -25.46 3.52 52.42
CA ARG A 255 -26.15 2.55 53.26
C ARG A 255 -25.54 2.46 54.69
N ARG A 256 -24.22 2.43 54.79
CA ARG A 256 -23.51 2.31 56.06
C ARG A 256 -23.68 3.57 56.96
N TYR A 257 -23.62 4.75 56.39
CA TYR A 257 -23.74 6.00 57.12
C TYR A 257 -25.17 6.34 57.44
N LEU A 258 -26.10 6.19 56.53
CA LEU A 258 -27.52 6.54 56.72
C LEU A 258 -28.18 5.60 57.75
N LEU A 259 -27.93 4.29 57.68
CA LEU A 259 -28.44 3.32 58.65
C LEU A 259 -27.89 3.57 60.06
N LYS A 260 -26.62 4.01 60.20
CA LYS A 260 -26.08 4.43 61.48
C LYS A 260 -26.74 5.68 62.04
N LEU A 261 -27.04 6.67 61.19
CA LEU A 261 -27.70 7.90 61.65
C LEU A 261 -29.14 7.64 62.11
N LEU A 262 -29.87 6.77 61.43
CA LEU A 262 -31.22 6.38 61.82
C LEU A 262 -31.28 5.60 63.14
N ASN A 263 -30.28 4.77 63.40
CA ASN A 263 -30.19 4.02 64.67
C ASN A 263 -29.74 4.88 65.86
N VAL A 264 -29.26 6.10 65.69
CA VAL A 264 -28.86 7.04 66.77
C VAL A 264 -30.03 7.97 67.13
N ILE A 265 -31.04 8.07 66.30
CA ILE A 265 -32.21 8.94 66.44
C ILE A 265 -33.41 8.17 67.09
N GLN A 266 -33.35 6.84 67.19
CA GLN A 266 -34.26 6.00 67.99
C GLN A 266 -33.67 5.74 69.38
#